data_c0566dfe25489efb9441466ae1b0687f
#
_entry.id   c0566dfe25489efb9441466ae1b0687f
#
_cell.length_a   1.000
_cell.length_b   1.000
_cell.length_c   1.000
_cell.angle_alpha   90.00
_cell.angle_beta   90.00
_cell.angle_gamma   90.00
#
_symmetry.space_group_name_H-M   'P 1'
#
loop_
_entity.id
_entity.type
_entity.pdbx_description
1 polymer ?
#
loop_
_entity_poly.entity_id
_entity_poly.type
_entity_poly.pdbx_seq_one_letter_code
_entity_poly.pdbx_strand_id
1 'polypeptide(L)'
;MDNRERATCESVIRDTGIKASDTVLDFGCGAGNYTIPAAKQVGHHGTIYAVDSNASKLKELSERATREHLADVIKPCHTNGELNLDLPSASIDVVLLYDIFWYFRLGDRQLGVLLREVRRLLKADGLLSVFPEHIDVSALQREVEDAGFQLQRHRICEVFHDDNIESGEILTFTKASP
;
A
#
# COMPACT_ATOMS: atom_id res chain seq x y z
N MET A 1 17.91 0.90 -6.55
CA MET A 1 16.99 0.77 -7.70
C MET A 1 17.58 1.41 -8.94
N ASP A 2 17.62 0.68 -10.03
CA ASP A 2 17.98 1.19 -11.34
C ASP A 2 16.77 1.85 -12.05
N ASN A 3 16.95 2.32 -13.30
CA ASN A 3 15.88 3.01 -14.03
C ASN A 3 14.72 2.08 -14.43
N ARG A 4 14.98 0.79 -14.69
CA ARG A 4 13.96 -0.19 -15.07
C ARG A 4 13.10 -0.55 -13.86
N GLU A 5 13.72 -0.80 -12.72
CA GLU A 5 13.04 -1.08 -11.45
C GLU A 5 12.12 0.06 -11.05
N ARG A 6 12.60 1.32 -11.17
CA ARG A 6 11.77 2.52 -10.92
C ARG A 6 10.58 2.60 -11.87
N ALA A 7 10.80 2.40 -13.16
CA ALA A 7 9.74 2.43 -14.17
C ALA A 7 8.69 1.34 -13.91
N THR A 8 9.09 0.16 -13.42
CA THR A 8 8.18 -0.92 -13.03
C THR A 8 7.31 -0.49 -11.85
N CYS A 9 7.89 0.04 -10.77
CA CYS A 9 7.11 0.53 -9.63
C CYS A 9 6.17 1.68 -10.03
N GLU A 10 6.63 2.62 -10.87
CA GLU A 10 5.80 3.71 -11.39
C GLU A 10 4.63 3.19 -12.25
N SER A 11 4.85 2.12 -13.03
CA SER A 11 3.80 1.48 -13.82
C SER A 11 2.74 0.81 -12.94
N VAL A 12 3.17 0.10 -11.90
CA VAL A 12 2.26 -0.51 -10.93
C VAL A 12 1.39 0.57 -10.27
N ILE A 13 1.99 1.62 -9.76
CA ILE A 13 1.30 2.71 -9.04
C ILE A 13 0.35 3.47 -9.96
N ARG A 14 0.73 3.75 -11.21
CA ARG A 14 -0.13 4.44 -12.18
C ARG A 14 -1.49 3.76 -12.35
N ASP A 15 -1.51 2.46 -12.23
CA ASP A 15 -2.70 1.65 -12.47
C ASP A 15 -3.48 1.32 -11.19
N THR A 16 -3.05 1.80 -10.00
CA THR A 16 -3.76 1.59 -8.73
C THR A 16 -5.07 2.37 -8.62
N GLY A 17 -5.20 3.46 -9.39
CA GLY A 17 -6.32 4.38 -9.29
C GLY A 17 -6.04 5.60 -8.39
N ILE A 18 -4.81 5.76 -7.87
CA ILE A 18 -4.36 6.96 -7.16
C ILE A 18 -4.51 8.19 -8.06
N LYS A 19 -5.04 9.29 -7.52
CA LYS A 19 -5.26 10.55 -8.21
C LYS A 19 -4.44 11.68 -7.57
N ALA A 20 -4.30 12.78 -8.29
CA ALA A 20 -3.71 13.99 -7.73
C ALA A 20 -4.50 14.45 -6.49
N SER A 21 -3.77 14.89 -5.46
CA SER A 21 -4.27 15.33 -4.17
C SER A 21 -4.89 14.24 -3.27
N ASP A 22 -4.83 12.96 -3.65
CA ASP A 22 -5.27 11.86 -2.79
C ASP A 22 -4.44 11.79 -1.50
N THR A 23 -5.07 11.24 -0.47
CA THR A 23 -4.41 10.78 0.75
C THR A 23 -4.24 9.26 0.67
N VAL A 24 -3.00 8.81 0.66
CA VAL A 24 -2.64 7.39 0.51
C VAL A 24 -2.02 6.87 1.80
N LEU A 25 -2.35 5.66 2.18
CA LEU A 25 -1.65 4.89 3.21
C LEU A 25 -0.86 3.77 2.54
N ASP A 26 0.45 3.78 2.72
CA ASP A 26 1.35 2.69 2.32
C ASP A 26 1.78 1.95 3.59
N PHE A 27 1.17 0.80 3.85
CA PHE A 27 1.40 0.00 5.05
C PHE A 27 2.42 -1.10 4.77
N GLY A 28 3.55 -1.07 5.48
CA GLY A 28 4.72 -1.88 5.18
C GLY A 28 5.59 -1.26 4.08
N CYS A 29 5.72 0.07 4.10
CA CYS A 29 6.32 0.85 3.01
C CYS A 29 7.81 0.55 2.74
N GLY A 30 8.52 -0.08 3.67
CA GLY A 30 9.95 -0.36 3.56
C GLY A 30 10.76 0.91 3.26
N ALA A 31 11.70 0.80 2.33
CA ALA A 31 12.51 1.91 1.84
C ALA A 31 11.79 2.79 0.79
N GLY A 32 10.50 2.55 0.54
CA GLY A 32 9.65 3.40 -0.29
C GLY A 32 9.69 3.12 -1.78
N ASN A 33 9.84 1.87 -2.18
CA ASN A 33 9.89 1.51 -3.60
C ASN A 33 8.58 1.86 -4.32
N TYR A 34 7.44 1.70 -3.66
CA TYR A 34 6.12 2.09 -4.16
C TYR A 34 5.66 3.43 -3.58
N THR A 35 6.13 3.82 -2.37
CA THR A 35 5.82 5.12 -1.73
C THR A 35 6.25 6.30 -2.58
N ILE A 36 7.50 6.30 -3.11
CA ILE A 36 8.04 7.39 -3.93
C ILE A 36 7.22 7.59 -5.21
N PRO A 37 6.94 6.57 -6.03
CA PRO A 37 6.03 6.69 -7.16
C PRO A 37 4.63 7.20 -6.78
N ALA A 38 4.06 6.71 -5.69
CA ALA A 38 2.75 7.16 -5.21
C ALA A 38 2.78 8.66 -4.84
N ALA A 39 3.85 9.12 -4.17
CA ALA A 39 4.02 10.52 -3.82
C ALA A 39 4.15 11.44 -5.05
N LYS A 40 4.84 10.99 -6.10
CA LYS A 40 4.88 11.71 -7.38
C LYS A 40 3.49 11.81 -8.02
N GLN A 41 2.69 10.76 -7.92
CA GLN A 41 1.36 10.71 -8.54
C GLN A 41 0.34 11.59 -7.80
N VAL A 42 0.33 11.61 -6.47
CA VAL A 42 -0.56 12.49 -5.70
C VAL A 42 -0.13 13.96 -5.81
N GLY A 43 1.16 14.23 -6.05
CA GLY A 43 1.71 15.58 -6.18
C GLY A 43 1.72 16.36 -4.86
N HIS A 44 2.08 17.64 -4.94
CA HIS A 44 2.33 18.48 -3.76
C HIS A 44 1.09 18.75 -2.88
N HIS A 45 -0.11 18.50 -3.37
CA HIS A 45 -1.35 18.68 -2.61
C HIS A 45 -1.87 17.38 -1.99
N GLY A 46 -1.23 16.24 -2.31
CA GLY A 46 -1.55 14.95 -1.70
C GLY A 46 -0.75 14.68 -0.44
N THR A 47 -1.04 13.55 0.17
CA THR A 47 -0.33 13.08 1.37
C THR A 47 -0.14 11.57 1.31
N ILE A 48 1.06 11.09 1.63
CA ILE A 48 1.33 9.66 1.81
C ILE A 48 1.68 9.40 3.27
N TYR A 49 0.88 8.62 3.97
CA TYR A 49 1.26 8.02 5.25
C TYR A 49 2.03 6.73 4.97
N ALA A 50 3.32 6.75 5.23
CA ALA A 50 4.23 5.64 4.99
C ALA A 50 4.53 4.93 6.30
N VAL A 51 3.88 3.80 6.55
CA VAL A 51 3.93 3.07 7.82
C VAL A 51 4.87 1.87 7.71
N ASP A 52 5.81 1.75 8.63
CA ASP A 52 6.68 0.57 8.74
C ASP A 52 7.15 0.37 10.18
N SER A 53 7.45 -0.87 10.56
CA SER A 53 8.05 -1.22 11.85
C SER A 53 9.58 -1.10 11.86
N ASN A 54 10.22 -0.97 10.69
CA ASN A 54 11.67 -0.86 10.55
C ASN A 54 12.10 0.61 10.45
N ALA A 55 12.54 1.18 11.58
CA ALA A 55 13.01 2.57 11.64
C ALA A 55 14.17 2.89 10.67
N SER A 56 15.03 1.90 10.35
CA SER A 56 16.12 2.09 9.39
C SER A 56 15.58 2.28 7.96
N LYS A 57 14.56 1.52 7.58
CA LYS A 57 13.89 1.64 6.28
C LYS A 57 13.14 2.97 6.16
N LEU A 58 12.46 3.42 7.22
CA LEU A 58 11.83 4.74 7.24
C LEU A 58 12.84 5.89 7.13
N LYS A 59 14.03 5.74 7.72
CA LYS A 59 15.11 6.70 7.55
C LYS A 59 15.58 6.75 6.10
N GLU A 60 15.80 5.60 5.46
CA GLU A 60 16.17 5.49 4.04
C GLU A 60 15.10 6.15 3.14
N LEU A 61 13.80 5.87 3.42
CA LEU A 61 12.69 6.51 2.72
C LEU A 61 12.74 8.04 2.87
N SER A 62 12.96 8.55 4.09
CA SER A 62 13.02 10.00 4.36
C SER A 62 14.17 10.68 3.61
N GLU A 63 15.33 10.03 3.54
CA GLU A 63 16.47 10.52 2.77
C GLU A 63 16.18 10.53 1.25
N ARG A 64 15.49 9.50 0.75
CA ARG A 64 15.04 9.45 -0.65
C ARG A 64 14.01 10.53 -0.94
N ALA A 65 13.01 10.69 -0.08
CA ALA A 65 11.98 11.73 -0.20
C ALA A 65 12.59 13.13 -0.27
N THR A 66 13.59 13.41 0.56
CA THR A 66 14.32 14.70 0.54
C THR A 66 15.04 14.91 -0.78
N ARG A 67 15.77 13.90 -1.29
CA ARG A 67 16.49 13.99 -2.57
C ARG A 67 15.56 14.22 -3.77
N GLU A 68 14.33 13.70 -3.70
CA GLU A 68 13.34 13.80 -4.78
C GLU A 68 12.33 14.93 -4.57
N HIS A 69 12.55 15.82 -3.57
CA HIS A 69 11.69 16.96 -3.22
C HIS A 69 10.25 16.55 -2.86
N LEU A 70 10.09 15.40 -2.18
CA LEU A 70 8.82 14.83 -1.75
C LEU A 70 8.63 14.80 -0.23
N ALA A 71 9.54 15.44 0.53
CA ALA A 71 9.53 15.42 1.99
C ALA A 71 8.24 16.02 2.59
N ASP A 72 7.62 16.98 1.92
CA ASP A 72 6.37 17.59 2.37
C ASP A 72 5.14 16.71 2.10
N VAL A 73 5.25 15.79 1.14
CA VAL A 73 4.16 14.87 0.72
C VAL A 73 4.16 13.61 1.55
N ILE A 74 5.34 13.06 1.87
CA ILE A 74 5.49 11.78 2.57
C ILE A 74 5.60 12.01 4.07
N LYS A 75 4.77 11.32 4.85
CA LYS A 75 4.76 11.31 6.32
C LYS A 75 5.16 9.93 6.82
N PRO A 76 6.43 9.72 7.16
CA PRO A 76 6.89 8.45 7.72
C PRO A 76 6.28 8.22 9.10
N CYS A 77 5.72 7.05 9.34
CA CYS A 77 5.06 6.66 10.58
C CYS A 77 5.67 5.34 11.08
N HIS A 78 6.45 5.41 12.15
CA HIS A 78 7.00 4.21 12.78
C HIS A 78 5.94 3.54 13.66
N THR A 79 5.75 2.23 13.49
CA THR A 79 4.88 1.41 14.34
C THR A 79 5.68 0.33 15.05
N ASN A 80 5.30 0.00 16.28
CA ASN A 80 5.85 -1.14 17.01
C ASN A 80 5.10 -2.46 16.74
N GLY A 81 4.51 -2.60 15.57
CA GLY A 81 3.64 -3.71 15.19
C GLY A 81 2.17 -3.48 15.55
N GLU A 82 1.83 -2.28 15.98
CA GLU A 82 0.45 -1.88 16.20
C GLU A 82 -0.26 -1.71 14.86
N LEU A 83 -1.46 -2.31 14.77
CA LEU A 83 -2.29 -2.29 13.56
C LEU A 83 -3.38 -1.20 13.63
N ASN A 84 -3.59 -0.59 14.78
CA ASN A 84 -4.49 0.54 14.97
C ASN A 84 -3.70 1.84 14.77
N LEU A 85 -3.96 2.52 13.67
CA LEU A 85 -3.27 3.77 13.32
C LEU A 85 -4.03 4.97 13.88
N ASP A 86 -3.31 5.94 14.44
CA ASP A 86 -3.89 7.20 14.92
C ASP A 86 -4.23 8.13 13.74
N LEU A 87 -5.14 7.65 12.89
CA LEU A 87 -5.67 8.37 11.73
C LEU A 87 -7.20 8.39 11.81
N PRO A 88 -7.84 9.47 11.34
CA PRO A 88 -9.30 9.57 11.33
C PRO A 88 -9.95 8.48 10.46
N SER A 89 -11.14 8.01 10.85
CA SER A 89 -11.95 7.14 9.99
C SER A 89 -12.34 7.86 8.70
N ALA A 90 -12.45 7.11 7.61
CA ALA A 90 -12.86 7.62 6.30
C ALA A 90 -12.01 8.82 5.81
N SER A 91 -10.69 8.78 6.04
CA SER A 91 -9.75 9.85 5.68
C SER A 91 -8.79 9.47 4.54
N ILE A 92 -8.71 8.19 4.18
CA ILE A 92 -7.77 7.65 3.19
C ILE A 92 -8.49 7.35 1.88
N ASP A 93 -7.93 7.81 0.77
CA ASP A 93 -8.44 7.53 -0.58
C ASP A 93 -7.95 6.17 -1.09
N VAL A 94 -6.68 5.84 -0.87
CA VAL A 94 -6.09 4.58 -1.31
C VAL A 94 -5.21 3.99 -0.22
N VAL A 95 -5.36 2.68 0.03
CA VAL A 95 -4.44 1.90 0.87
C VAL A 95 -3.66 0.93 0.00
N LEU A 96 -2.35 0.88 0.20
CA LEU A 96 -1.45 -0.09 -0.41
C LEU A 96 -1.04 -1.12 0.66
N LEU A 97 -1.27 -2.39 0.38
CA LEU A 97 -0.78 -3.54 1.15
C LEU A 97 0.10 -4.38 0.22
N TYR A 98 1.36 -3.95 0.07
CA TYR A 98 2.30 -4.52 -0.88
C TYR A 98 3.42 -5.28 -0.16
N ASP A 99 3.59 -6.55 -0.50
CA ASP A 99 4.66 -7.42 0.01
C ASP A 99 4.72 -7.49 1.56
N ILE A 100 3.55 -7.55 2.21
CA ILE A 100 3.45 -7.62 3.67
C ILE A 100 2.97 -8.98 4.18
N PHE A 101 2.58 -9.90 3.30
CA PHE A 101 1.91 -11.14 3.66
C PHE A 101 2.84 -12.22 4.22
N TRP A 102 4.12 -11.94 4.32
CA TRP A 102 5.06 -12.68 5.16
C TRP A 102 4.69 -12.64 6.65
N TYR A 103 4.15 -11.50 7.07
CA TYR A 103 3.81 -11.23 8.47
C TYR A 103 2.36 -11.54 8.80
N PHE A 104 1.50 -11.67 7.79
CA PHE A 104 0.06 -11.88 7.93
C PHE A 104 -0.36 -13.18 7.24
N ARG A 105 -0.47 -14.26 8.03
CA ARG A 105 -0.91 -15.56 7.49
C ARG A 105 -2.42 -15.54 7.27
N LEU A 106 -2.86 -16.27 6.25
CA LEU A 106 -4.30 -16.51 6.00
C LEU A 106 -4.95 -17.16 7.23
N GLY A 107 -6.13 -16.69 7.59
CA GLY A 107 -6.87 -17.13 8.78
C GLY A 107 -6.29 -16.62 10.10
N ASP A 108 -5.21 -15.83 10.09
CA ASP A 108 -4.66 -15.26 11.31
C ASP A 108 -5.53 -14.08 11.79
N ARG A 109 -5.73 -14.02 13.10
CA ARG A 109 -6.42 -12.91 13.76
C ARG A 109 -5.81 -11.54 13.38
N GLN A 110 -4.51 -11.47 13.18
CA GLN A 110 -3.81 -10.21 12.85
C GLN A 110 -4.20 -9.68 11.48
N LEU A 111 -4.32 -10.53 10.46
CA LEU A 111 -4.80 -10.11 9.14
C LEU A 111 -6.22 -9.53 9.23
N GLY A 112 -7.11 -10.21 9.95
CA GLY A 112 -8.46 -9.70 10.17
C GLY A 112 -8.51 -8.36 10.95
N VAL A 113 -7.56 -8.11 11.88
CA VAL A 113 -7.41 -6.81 12.56
C VAL A 113 -6.97 -5.75 11.56
N LEU A 114 -5.94 -6.03 10.74
CA LEU A 114 -5.45 -5.11 9.72
C LEU A 114 -6.55 -4.75 8.71
N LEU A 115 -7.26 -5.72 8.17
CA LEU A 115 -8.32 -5.48 7.19
C LEU A 115 -9.48 -4.64 7.76
N ARG A 116 -9.84 -4.85 9.03
CA ARG A 116 -10.83 -3.98 9.70
C ARG A 116 -10.34 -2.56 9.87
N GLU A 117 -9.08 -2.37 10.22
CA GLU A 117 -8.48 -1.03 10.33
C GLU A 117 -8.41 -0.35 8.97
N VAL A 118 -7.96 -1.04 7.93
CA VAL A 118 -7.99 -0.55 6.55
C VAL A 118 -9.41 -0.12 6.16
N ARG A 119 -10.42 -0.95 6.47
CA ARG A 119 -11.83 -0.62 6.18
C ARG A 119 -12.31 0.61 6.94
N ARG A 120 -11.86 0.82 8.18
CA ARG A 120 -12.17 2.01 8.98
C ARG A 120 -11.57 3.27 8.37
N LEU A 121 -10.31 3.19 7.93
CA LEU A 121 -9.56 4.33 7.40
C LEU A 121 -10.00 4.76 6.02
N LEU A 122 -10.34 3.83 5.14
CA LEU A 122 -10.76 4.14 3.78
C LEU A 122 -12.04 4.98 3.75
N LYS A 123 -12.11 5.93 2.83
CA LYS A 123 -13.34 6.63 2.43
C LYS A 123 -14.36 5.64 1.85
N ALA A 124 -15.58 6.08 1.63
CA ALA A 124 -16.66 5.22 1.11
C ALA A 124 -16.34 4.67 -0.30
N ASP A 125 -15.73 5.50 -1.13
CA ASP A 125 -15.27 5.20 -2.50
C ASP A 125 -13.76 4.90 -2.57
N GLY A 126 -13.10 4.73 -1.42
CA GLY A 126 -11.67 4.46 -1.32
C GLY A 126 -11.29 3.08 -1.85
N LEU A 127 -10.05 2.97 -2.29
CA LEU A 127 -9.49 1.77 -2.90
C LEU A 127 -8.48 1.07 -1.97
N LEU A 128 -8.57 -0.25 -1.91
CA LEU A 128 -7.53 -1.11 -1.34
C LEU A 128 -6.80 -1.81 -2.48
N SER A 129 -5.51 -1.54 -2.64
CA SER A 129 -4.64 -2.22 -3.59
C SER A 129 -3.72 -3.18 -2.85
N VAL A 130 -3.66 -4.42 -3.34
CA VAL A 130 -2.97 -5.53 -2.68
C VAL A 130 -2.00 -6.17 -3.65
N PHE A 131 -0.75 -6.36 -3.21
CA PHE A 131 0.24 -7.20 -3.88
C PHE A 131 0.50 -8.43 -3.01
N PRO A 132 -0.10 -9.61 -3.37
CA PRO A 132 -0.17 -10.80 -2.53
C PRO A 132 1.04 -11.74 -2.72
N GLU A 133 2.26 -11.23 -2.63
CA GLU A 133 3.42 -12.09 -2.81
C GLU A 133 3.51 -13.19 -1.73
N HIS A 134 3.98 -14.37 -2.12
CA HIS A 134 4.18 -15.56 -1.27
C HIS A 134 2.94 -16.14 -0.58
N ILE A 135 1.74 -15.83 -1.07
CA ILE A 135 0.48 -16.30 -0.50
C ILE A 135 -0.47 -16.78 -1.60
N ASP A 136 -1.39 -17.70 -1.28
CA ASP A 136 -2.44 -18.10 -2.22
C ASP A 136 -3.38 -16.92 -2.50
N VAL A 137 -3.36 -16.43 -3.74
CA VAL A 137 -4.10 -15.24 -4.18
C VAL A 137 -5.60 -15.43 -4.01
N SER A 138 -6.14 -16.62 -4.36
CA SER A 138 -7.58 -16.89 -4.28
C SER A 138 -8.05 -16.98 -2.82
N ALA A 139 -7.21 -17.50 -1.93
CA ALA A 139 -7.53 -17.57 -0.51
C ALA A 139 -7.46 -16.18 0.13
N LEU A 140 -6.45 -15.38 -0.22
CA LEU A 140 -6.37 -13.98 0.24
C LEU A 140 -7.56 -13.15 -0.24
N GLN A 141 -7.94 -13.29 -1.52
CA GLN A 141 -9.12 -12.61 -2.06
C GLN A 141 -10.36 -12.90 -1.22
N ARG A 142 -10.64 -14.18 -0.92
CA ARG A 142 -11.79 -14.55 -0.08
C ARG A 142 -11.72 -13.89 1.30
N GLU A 143 -10.57 -13.91 1.95
CA GLU A 143 -10.40 -13.29 3.28
C GLU A 143 -10.60 -11.77 3.26
N VAL A 144 -10.15 -11.09 2.21
CA VAL A 144 -10.41 -9.66 2.01
C VAL A 144 -11.90 -9.40 1.75
N GLU A 145 -12.56 -10.24 0.95
CA GLU A 145 -14.00 -10.15 0.70
C GLU A 145 -14.82 -10.40 1.97
N ASP A 146 -14.45 -11.41 2.77
CA ASP A 146 -15.07 -11.69 4.08
C ASP A 146 -14.91 -10.53 5.08
N ALA A 147 -13.84 -9.73 4.94
CA ALA A 147 -13.63 -8.50 5.71
C ALA A 147 -14.49 -7.30 5.24
N GLY A 148 -15.37 -7.50 4.25
CA GLY A 148 -16.32 -6.50 3.75
C GLY A 148 -15.79 -5.65 2.60
N PHE A 149 -14.93 -6.22 1.78
CA PHE A 149 -14.48 -5.63 0.53
C PHE A 149 -15.05 -6.39 -0.68
N GLN A 150 -14.98 -5.78 -1.85
CA GLN A 150 -15.38 -6.36 -3.13
C GLN A 150 -14.26 -6.18 -4.15
N LEU A 151 -13.85 -7.26 -4.79
CA LEU A 151 -12.86 -7.20 -5.87
C LEU A 151 -13.41 -6.39 -7.05
N GLN A 152 -12.61 -5.42 -7.49
CA GLN A 152 -12.92 -4.59 -8.67
C GLN A 152 -12.04 -4.95 -9.85
N ARG A 153 -10.79 -5.28 -9.59
CA ARG A 153 -9.82 -5.60 -10.62
C ARG A 153 -8.75 -6.57 -10.10
N HIS A 154 -8.40 -7.51 -10.96
CA HIS A 154 -7.26 -8.39 -10.81
C HIS A 154 -6.38 -8.25 -12.05
N ARG A 155 -5.10 -8.05 -11.85
CA ARG A 155 -4.15 -7.76 -12.92
C ARG A 155 -2.84 -8.51 -12.71
N ILE A 156 -2.31 -9.10 -13.79
CA ILE A 156 -0.97 -9.66 -13.83
C ILE A 156 -0.08 -8.65 -14.53
N CYS A 157 1.03 -8.26 -13.93
CA CYS A 157 1.97 -7.28 -14.47
C CYS A 157 3.39 -7.51 -13.94
N GLU A 158 4.36 -6.83 -14.53
CA GLU A 158 5.69 -6.77 -13.93
C GLU A 158 5.61 -5.99 -12.61
N VAL A 159 6.24 -6.53 -11.57
CA VAL A 159 6.38 -5.95 -10.23
C VAL A 159 7.85 -5.95 -9.83
N PHE A 160 8.22 -5.09 -8.88
CA PHE A 160 9.55 -5.09 -8.28
C PHE A 160 9.46 -5.69 -6.88
N HIS A 161 10.13 -6.81 -6.68
CA HIS A 161 10.13 -7.56 -5.43
C HIS A 161 11.50 -8.21 -5.22
N ASP A 162 12.04 -8.21 -3.99
CA ASP A 162 13.32 -8.81 -3.60
C ASP A 162 14.47 -8.50 -4.59
N ASP A 163 14.62 -7.20 -4.93
CA ASP A 163 15.62 -6.67 -5.87
C ASP A 163 15.51 -7.25 -7.30
N ASN A 164 14.37 -7.81 -7.68
CA ASN A 164 14.09 -8.36 -9.00
C ASN A 164 12.82 -7.78 -9.61
N ILE A 165 12.77 -7.81 -10.96
CA ILE A 165 11.53 -7.57 -11.70
C ILE A 165 10.97 -8.94 -12.11
N GLU A 166 9.76 -9.21 -11.70
CA GLU A 166 9.08 -10.48 -11.96
C GLU A 166 7.61 -10.28 -12.31
N SER A 167 6.93 -11.35 -12.71
CA SER A 167 5.49 -11.33 -12.91
C SER A 167 4.78 -11.47 -11.58
N GLY A 168 3.97 -10.49 -11.22
CA GLY A 168 3.17 -10.51 -9.99
C GLY A 168 1.72 -10.18 -10.25
N GLU A 169 0.90 -10.31 -9.22
CA GLU A 169 -0.54 -10.10 -9.27
C GLU A 169 -0.93 -8.90 -8.40
N ILE A 170 -1.70 -7.96 -8.94
CA ILE A 170 -2.24 -6.83 -8.19
C ILE A 170 -3.76 -6.94 -8.16
N LEU A 171 -4.31 -6.98 -6.94
CA LEU A 171 -5.75 -6.96 -6.72
C LEU A 171 -6.17 -5.59 -6.21
N THR A 172 -7.27 -5.07 -6.73
CA THR A 172 -7.86 -3.81 -6.27
C THR A 172 -9.28 -4.05 -5.80
N PHE A 173 -9.58 -3.57 -4.60
CA PHE A 173 -10.88 -3.72 -3.97
C PHE A 173 -11.48 -2.37 -3.61
N THR A 174 -12.80 -2.33 -3.51
CA THR A 174 -13.58 -1.28 -2.85
C THR A 174 -14.27 -1.83 -1.62
N LYS A 175 -14.82 -0.96 -0.77
CA LYS A 175 -15.74 -1.44 0.27
C LYS A 175 -16.96 -2.08 -0.38
N ALA A 176 -17.36 -3.25 0.11
CA ALA A 176 -18.65 -3.84 -0.27
C ALA A 176 -19.78 -2.91 0.18
N SER A 177 -20.79 -2.78 -0.69
CA SER A 177 -22.04 -2.10 -0.30
C SER A 177 -22.69 -2.85 0.86
N PRO A 178 -23.35 -2.13 1.79
CA PRO A 178 -24.06 -2.75 2.92
C PRO A 178 -25.20 -3.64 2.47
#